data_da6b9ff80ee60e444bee42ab851c7b8b
#
_entry.id   da6b9ff80ee60e444bee42ab851c7b8b
#
_cell.length_a   1.000
_cell.length_b   1.000
_cell.length_c   1.000
_cell.angle_alpha   90.00
_cell.angle_beta   90.00
_cell.angle_gamma   90.00
#
_symmetry.space_group_name_H-M   'P 1'
#
loop_
_entity.id
_entity.type
_entity.pdbx_description
1 polymer ?
#
loop_
_entity_poly.entity_id
_entity_poly.type
_entity_poly.pdbx_seq_one_letter_code
_entity_poly.pdbx_strand_id
1 'polypeptide(L)'
;MRRGPSLKRKPEPDPIYNSLLVSQLINQVLLDGKKDLASNIVYSALALVEKQTGSDPLNTLKDAFENVRPQIETKSRRVGGTNYQVPMEVPQRRSTTLAIRWMVDSSRKRGENTMSERLGREILDASNKTGASVKKREDVHKMAEAHRAFAHYRW
;
A
#
# COMPACT_ATOMS: atom_id res chain seq x y z
N MET A 1 22.52 10.69 -20.93
CA MET A 1 22.41 9.91 -19.67
C MET A 1 22.24 10.88 -18.49
N ARG A 2 21.39 10.54 -17.52
CA ARG A 2 21.23 11.33 -16.29
C ARG A 2 22.47 11.13 -15.39
N ARG A 3 23.10 12.22 -14.98
CA ARG A 3 24.27 12.18 -14.08
C ARG A 3 23.92 11.95 -12.59
N GLY A 4 22.62 11.90 -12.23
CA GLY A 4 22.20 11.72 -10.85
C GLY A 4 20.74 11.25 -10.74
N PRO A 5 20.29 10.90 -9.52
CA PRO A 5 18.91 10.52 -9.29
C PRO A 5 17.95 11.68 -9.58
N SER A 6 16.72 11.36 -9.97
CA SER A 6 15.70 12.39 -10.20
C SER A 6 15.36 13.12 -8.90
N LEU A 7 15.11 14.43 -9.00
CA LEU A 7 14.59 15.21 -7.87
C LEU A 7 13.29 14.58 -7.35
N LYS A 8 13.25 14.33 -6.05
CA LYS A 8 12.07 13.78 -5.38
C LYS A 8 11.07 14.91 -5.18
N ARG A 9 9.98 14.90 -5.96
CA ARG A 9 8.87 15.86 -5.75
C ARG A 9 8.18 15.53 -4.42
N LYS A 10 7.81 16.57 -3.67
CA LYS A 10 6.96 16.45 -2.49
C LYS A 10 5.51 16.30 -2.97
N PRO A 11 4.76 15.29 -2.54
CA PRO A 11 3.34 15.22 -2.84
C PRO A 11 2.61 16.34 -2.09
N GLU A 12 1.59 16.91 -2.74
CA GLU A 12 0.70 17.89 -2.13
C GLU A 12 -0.43 17.14 -1.39
N PRO A 13 -0.92 17.67 -0.25
CA PRO A 13 -2.04 17.09 0.46
C PRO A 13 -3.33 17.22 -0.37
N ASP A 14 -4.28 16.32 -0.12
CA ASP A 14 -5.58 16.37 -0.74
C ASP A 14 -6.38 17.60 -0.28
N PRO A 15 -7.08 18.32 -1.18
CA PRO A 15 -7.78 19.56 -0.83
C PRO A 15 -8.98 19.36 0.12
N ILE A 16 -9.64 18.20 0.09
CA ILE A 16 -10.84 17.92 0.91
C ILE A 16 -10.44 17.41 2.29
N TYR A 17 -9.59 16.38 2.33
CA TYR A 17 -9.19 15.74 3.59
C TYR A 17 -7.88 16.29 4.17
N ASN A 18 -7.20 17.20 3.47
CA ASN A 18 -5.89 17.74 3.84
C ASN A 18 -4.87 16.65 4.26
N SER A 19 -4.90 15.51 3.57
CA SER A 19 -4.11 14.32 3.88
C SER A 19 -3.23 13.91 2.72
N LEU A 20 -1.94 13.71 3.00
CA LEU A 20 -0.97 13.18 2.02
C LEU A 20 -1.29 11.72 1.64
N LEU A 21 -1.81 10.95 2.59
CA LEU A 21 -2.15 9.55 2.37
C LEU A 21 -3.29 9.42 1.36
N VAL A 22 -4.33 10.28 1.47
CA VAL A 22 -5.44 10.32 0.52
C VAL A 22 -4.96 10.72 -0.88
N SER A 23 -4.11 11.74 -0.98
CA SER A 23 -3.52 12.16 -2.25
C SER A 23 -2.70 11.04 -2.91
N GLN A 24 -1.91 10.31 -2.14
CA GLN A 24 -1.15 9.16 -2.65
C GLN A 24 -2.05 8.00 -3.07
N LEU A 25 -3.14 7.77 -2.35
CA LEU A 25 -4.14 6.75 -2.69
C LEU A 25 -4.84 7.09 -4.01
N ILE A 26 -5.25 8.35 -4.21
CA ILE A 26 -5.84 8.83 -5.47
C ILE A 26 -4.86 8.59 -6.63
N ASN A 27 -3.59 8.95 -6.45
CA ASN A 27 -2.56 8.75 -7.48
C ASN A 27 -2.33 7.27 -7.82
N GLN A 28 -2.54 6.35 -6.89
CA GLN A 28 -2.43 4.91 -7.14
C GLN A 28 -3.68 4.32 -7.81
N VAL A 29 -4.86 4.85 -7.50
CA VAL A 29 -6.13 4.48 -8.16
C VAL A 29 -6.20 5.02 -9.59
N LEU A 30 -5.53 6.13 -9.85
CA LEU A 30 -5.49 6.81 -11.15
C LEU A 30 -5.08 5.86 -12.29
N LEU A 31 -5.88 5.86 -13.36
CA LEU A 31 -5.60 5.20 -14.64
C LEU A 31 -5.84 6.20 -15.77
N ASP A 32 -5.04 6.13 -16.83
CA ASP A 32 -5.20 6.90 -18.07
C ASP A 32 -5.30 8.43 -17.87
N GLY A 33 -4.74 8.95 -16.76
CA GLY A 33 -4.80 10.38 -16.44
C GLY A 33 -6.16 10.90 -15.94
N LYS A 34 -7.15 10.02 -15.69
CA LYS A 34 -8.50 10.38 -15.26
C LYS A 34 -8.55 10.71 -13.76
N LYS A 35 -7.94 11.83 -13.37
CA LYS A 35 -7.75 12.20 -11.95
C LYS A 35 -9.07 12.45 -11.23
N ASP A 36 -10.02 13.14 -11.87
CA ASP A 36 -11.32 13.46 -11.23
C ASP A 36 -12.11 12.19 -10.92
N LEU A 37 -12.09 11.21 -11.83
CA LEU A 37 -12.71 9.91 -11.58
C LEU A 37 -12.05 9.18 -10.41
N ALA A 38 -10.71 9.17 -10.35
CA ALA A 38 -9.98 8.55 -9.26
C ALA A 38 -10.26 9.23 -7.91
N SER A 39 -10.35 10.56 -7.89
CA SER A 39 -10.72 11.33 -6.68
C SER A 39 -12.12 10.96 -6.22
N ASN A 40 -13.09 10.94 -7.12
CA ASN A 40 -14.48 10.58 -6.81
C ASN A 40 -14.60 9.15 -6.27
N ILE A 41 -13.84 8.19 -6.81
CA ILE A 41 -13.78 6.81 -6.31
C ILE A 41 -13.28 6.78 -4.87
N VAL A 42 -12.19 7.48 -4.57
CA VAL A 42 -11.60 7.48 -3.22
C VAL A 42 -12.52 8.20 -2.22
N TYR A 43 -13.11 9.33 -2.59
CA TYR A 43 -14.04 10.05 -1.71
C TYR A 43 -15.31 9.24 -1.43
N SER A 44 -15.87 8.58 -2.43
CA SER A 44 -17.01 7.68 -2.26
C SER A 44 -16.67 6.48 -1.39
N ALA A 45 -15.47 5.93 -1.52
CA ALA A 45 -14.99 4.84 -0.67
C ALA A 45 -14.86 5.28 0.79
N LEU A 46 -14.30 6.46 1.05
CA LEU A 46 -14.17 7.01 2.40
C LEU A 46 -15.52 7.34 3.01
N ALA A 47 -16.46 7.89 2.24
CA ALA A 47 -17.86 8.13 2.70
C ALA A 47 -18.57 6.81 3.06
N LEU A 48 -18.32 5.73 2.30
CA LEU A 48 -18.82 4.40 2.63
C LEU A 48 -18.24 3.87 3.94
N VAL A 49 -16.93 4.04 4.15
CA VAL A 49 -16.26 3.69 5.40
C VAL A 49 -16.86 4.43 6.58
N GLU A 50 -17.03 5.75 6.48
CA GLU A 50 -17.67 6.59 7.50
C GLU A 50 -19.08 6.11 7.84
N LYS A 51 -19.90 5.82 6.82
CA LYS A 51 -21.27 5.32 6.99
C LYS A 51 -21.33 3.97 7.71
N GLN A 52 -20.36 3.10 7.51
CA GLN A 52 -20.34 1.76 8.11
C GLN A 52 -19.71 1.74 9.51
N THR A 53 -18.70 2.55 9.76
CA THR A 53 -18.00 2.59 11.05
C THR A 53 -18.57 3.61 12.01
N GLY A 54 -19.24 4.66 11.51
CA GLY A 54 -19.69 5.80 12.32
C GLY A 54 -18.53 6.63 12.90
N SER A 55 -17.30 6.40 12.47
CA SER A 55 -16.07 7.05 12.93
C SER A 55 -15.38 7.82 11.78
N ASP A 56 -14.38 8.63 12.12
CA ASP A 56 -13.60 9.39 11.15
C ASP A 56 -12.96 8.45 10.11
N PRO A 57 -13.29 8.59 8.82
CA PRO A 57 -12.75 7.75 7.76
C PRO A 57 -11.24 7.85 7.60
N LEU A 58 -10.64 9.00 7.97
CA LEU A 58 -9.20 9.17 7.92
C LEU A 58 -8.47 8.32 8.95
N ASN A 59 -9.02 8.17 10.15
CA ASN A 59 -8.43 7.34 11.18
C ASN A 59 -8.52 5.86 10.79
N THR A 60 -9.66 5.41 10.30
CA THR A 60 -9.83 4.05 9.77
C THR A 60 -8.87 3.77 8.61
N LEU A 61 -8.66 4.73 7.70
CA LEU A 61 -7.69 4.61 6.62
C LEU A 61 -6.25 4.53 7.15
N LYS A 62 -5.88 5.31 8.15
CA LYS A 62 -4.55 5.24 8.77
C LYS A 62 -4.31 3.90 9.44
N ASP A 63 -5.28 3.39 10.18
CA ASP A 63 -5.21 2.07 10.83
C ASP A 63 -5.06 0.95 9.79
N ALA A 64 -5.88 0.99 8.74
CA ALA A 64 -5.76 0.06 7.62
C ALA A 64 -4.38 0.11 6.96
N PHE A 65 -3.88 1.32 6.73
CA PHE A 65 -2.58 1.55 6.13
C PHE A 65 -1.44 0.99 7.00
N GLU A 66 -1.43 1.25 8.30
CA GLU A 66 -0.40 0.72 9.22
C GLU A 66 -0.47 -0.81 9.31
N ASN A 67 -1.68 -1.40 9.24
CA ASN A 67 -1.85 -2.85 9.23
C ASN A 67 -1.34 -3.52 7.94
N VAL A 68 -1.32 -2.81 6.81
CA VAL A 68 -0.84 -3.35 5.53
C VAL A 68 0.64 -3.06 5.30
N ARG A 69 1.21 -2.10 5.98
CA ARG A 69 2.57 -1.60 5.80
C ARG A 69 3.62 -2.66 6.13
N PRO A 70 4.50 -3.07 5.16
CA PRO A 70 5.56 -4.02 5.42
C PRO A 70 6.75 -3.36 6.11
N GLN A 71 7.37 -4.07 7.05
CA GLN A 71 8.62 -3.68 7.70
C GLN A 71 9.84 -4.35 7.05
N ILE A 72 9.65 -5.54 6.51
CA ILE A 72 10.71 -6.37 5.93
C ILE A 72 10.26 -6.84 4.55
N GLU A 73 11.18 -6.87 3.59
CA GLU A 73 11.00 -7.48 2.27
C GLU A 73 12.19 -8.38 1.94
N THR A 74 12.03 -9.30 1.00
CA THR A 74 13.14 -10.10 0.47
C THR A 74 13.63 -9.53 -0.85
N LYS A 75 14.94 -9.47 -1.02
CA LYS A 75 15.61 -9.15 -2.29
C LYS A 75 16.42 -10.32 -2.78
N SER A 76 16.26 -10.67 -4.05
CA SER A 76 17.13 -11.67 -4.67
C SER A 76 18.54 -11.12 -4.86
N ARG A 77 19.53 -11.86 -4.39
CA ARG A 77 20.96 -11.58 -4.55
C ARG A 77 21.66 -12.79 -5.13
N ARG A 78 22.54 -12.58 -6.10
CA ARG A 78 23.35 -13.66 -6.69
C ARG A 78 24.70 -13.74 -5.98
N VAL A 79 24.96 -14.87 -5.35
CA VAL A 79 26.22 -15.15 -4.64
C VAL A 79 26.75 -16.49 -5.12
N GLY A 80 27.99 -16.54 -5.64
CA GLY A 80 28.61 -17.77 -6.09
C GLY A 80 27.82 -18.52 -7.18
N GLY A 81 27.06 -17.81 -8.03
CA GLY A 81 26.25 -18.41 -9.09
C GLY A 81 24.83 -18.81 -8.69
N THR A 82 24.51 -18.80 -7.40
CA THR A 82 23.18 -19.13 -6.85
C THR A 82 22.42 -17.88 -6.43
N ASN A 83 21.11 -17.85 -6.67
CA ASN A 83 20.23 -16.74 -6.24
C ASN A 83 19.69 -17.02 -4.85
N TYR A 84 19.98 -16.12 -3.91
CA TYR A 84 19.47 -16.16 -2.55
C TYR A 84 18.44 -15.04 -2.33
N GLN A 85 17.40 -15.35 -1.59
CA GLN A 85 16.42 -14.36 -1.12
C GLN A 85 16.94 -13.78 0.20
N VAL A 86 17.38 -12.52 0.18
CA VAL A 86 17.98 -11.86 1.34
C VAL A 86 16.94 -10.95 1.98
N PRO A 87 16.58 -11.14 3.27
CA PRO A 87 15.66 -10.26 3.97
C PRO A 87 16.31 -8.90 4.24
N MET A 88 15.58 -7.83 3.97
CA MET A 88 16.03 -6.44 4.17
C MET A 88 14.91 -5.62 4.79
N GLU A 89 15.26 -4.69 5.65
CA GLU A 89 14.32 -3.68 6.14
C GLU A 89 13.85 -2.76 5.01
N VAL A 90 12.58 -2.42 5.03
CA VAL A 90 11.96 -1.56 4.02
C VAL A 90 12.05 -0.11 4.45
N PRO A 91 12.68 0.79 3.68
CA PRO A 91 12.65 2.22 3.97
C PRO A 91 11.23 2.75 4.02
N GLN A 92 10.95 3.69 4.94
CA GLN A 92 9.60 4.22 5.20
C GLN A 92 8.85 4.64 3.92
N ARG A 93 9.51 5.33 3.01
CA ARG A 93 8.90 5.76 1.74
C ARG A 93 8.45 4.58 0.87
N ARG A 94 9.26 3.54 0.81
CA ARG A 94 8.95 2.33 0.04
C ARG A 94 7.83 1.53 0.70
N SER A 95 7.88 1.41 2.02
CA SER A 95 6.84 0.76 2.83
C SER A 95 5.47 1.41 2.59
N THR A 96 5.41 2.75 2.60
CA THR A 96 4.21 3.53 2.25
C THR A 96 3.70 3.20 0.84
N THR A 97 4.59 3.22 -0.14
CA THR A 97 4.22 2.95 -1.54
C THR A 97 3.70 1.51 -1.72
N LEU A 98 4.33 0.53 -1.06
CA LEU A 98 3.91 -0.87 -1.12
C LEU A 98 2.54 -1.07 -0.47
N ALA A 99 2.29 -0.48 0.69
CA ALA A 99 1.00 -0.58 1.37
C ALA A 99 -0.15 -0.04 0.52
N ILE A 100 0.01 1.15 -0.05
CA ILE A 100 -1.01 1.76 -0.92
C ILE A 100 -1.23 0.90 -2.17
N ARG A 101 -0.16 0.44 -2.81
CA ARG A 101 -0.24 -0.44 -3.98
C ARG A 101 -0.99 -1.72 -3.68
N TRP A 102 -0.64 -2.40 -2.58
CA TRP A 102 -1.30 -3.65 -2.21
C TRP A 102 -2.77 -3.47 -1.86
N MET A 103 -3.15 -2.37 -1.19
CA MET A 103 -4.56 -2.03 -0.95
C MET A 103 -5.34 -1.87 -2.26
N VAL A 104 -4.81 -1.09 -3.21
CA VAL A 104 -5.49 -0.85 -4.48
C VAL A 104 -5.53 -2.12 -5.34
N ASP A 105 -4.44 -2.88 -5.42
CA ASP A 105 -4.38 -4.12 -6.19
C ASP A 105 -5.31 -5.20 -5.61
N SER A 106 -5.42 -5.29 -4.29
CA SER A 106 -6.36 -6.18 -3.61
C SER A 106 -7.81 -5.75 -3.86
N SER A 107 -8.10 -4.46 -3.77
CA SER A 107 -9.42 -3.90 -4.07
C SER A 107 -9.88 -4.23 -5.50
N ARG A 108 -8.99 -4.09 -6.48
CA ARG A 108 -9.31 -4.40 -7.90
C ARG A 108 -9.69 -5.87 -8.13
N LYS A 109 -9.21 -6.78 -7.28
CA LYS A 109 -9.50 -8.24 -7.37
C LYS A 109 -10.79 -8.64 -6.66
N ARG A 110 -11.44 -7.72 -5.94
CA ARG A 110 -12.69 -7.98 -5.24
C ARG A 110 -13.85 -8.11 -6.20
N GLY A 111 -14.91 -8.77 -5.78
CA GLY A 111 -16.09 -9.08 -6.60
C GLY A 111 -17.24 -8.07 -6.52
N GLU A 112 -17.11 -6.97 -5.74
CA GLU A 112 -18.15 -5.94 -5.66
C GLU A 112 -18.31 -5.20 -7.00
N ASN A 113 -19.46 -4.55 -7.21
CA ASN A 113 -19.80 -3.94 -8.50
C ASN A 113 -18.92 -2.72 -8.82
N THR A 114 -18.79 -1.79 -7.88
CA THR A 114 -18.07 -0.54 -8.10
C THR A 114 -16.69 -0.54 -7.45
N MET A 115 -15.73 0.20 -8.04
CA MET A 115 -14.40 0.33 -7.45
C MET A 115 -14.44 1.06 -6.11
N SER A 116 -15.39 1.97 -5.91
CA SER A 116 -15.58 2.66 -4.63
C SER A 116 -15.96 1.68 -3.51
N GLU A 117 -16.88 0.75 -3.78
CA GLU A 117 -17.26 -0.30 -2.83
C GLU A 117 -16.10 -1.26 -2.55
N ARG A 118 -15.41 -1.70 -3.59
CA ARG A 118 -14.22 -2.58 -3.46
C ARG A 118 -13.17 -1.95 -2.56
N LEU A 119 -12.83 -0.69 -2.81
CA LEU A 119 -11.82 0.03 -2.03
C LEU A 119 -12.29 0.29 -0.60
N GLY A 120 -13.54 0.73 -0.40
CA GLY A 120 -14.10 0.97 0.93
C GLY A 120 -14.11 -0.29 1.79
N ARG A 121 -14.55 -1.43 1.24
CA ARG A 121 -14.54 -2.71 1.96
C ARG A 121 -13.14 -3.23 2.24
N GLU A 122 -12.19 -3.05 1.31
CA GLU A 122 -10.79 -3.44 1.58
C GLU A 122 -10.16 -2.60 2.70
N ILE A 123 -10.46 -1.29 2.77
CA ILE A 123 -10.02 -0.43 3.88
C ILE A 123 -10.61 -0.92 5.21
N LEU A 124 -11.90 -1.27 5.26
CA LEU A 124 -12.55 -1.81 6.46
C LEU A 124 -11.94 -3.14 6.90
N ASP A 125 -11.76 -4.08 5.97
CA ASP A 125 -11.15 -5.37 6.26
C ASP A 125 -9.71 -5.18 6.78
N ALA A 126 -8.92 -4.30 6.14
CA ALA A 126 -7.55 -4.02 6.54
C ALA A 126 -7.47 -3.32 7.91
N SER A 127 -8.41 -2.44 8.26
CA SER A 127 -8.46 -1.83 9.59
C SER A 127 -8.69 -2.88 10.68
N ASN A 128 -9.47 -3.92 10.38
CA ASN A 128 -9.71 -5.06 11.26
C ASN A 128 -8.61 -6.16 11.17
N LYS A 129 -7.47 -5.87 10.54
CA LYS A 129 -6.35 -6.81 10.34
C LYS A 129 -6.73 -8.06 9.54
N THR A 130 -7.70 -7.94 8.65
CA THR A 130 -8.15 -8.98 7.72
C THR A 130 -8.02 -8.50 6.28
N GLY A 131 -8.41 -9.33 5.32
CA GLY A 131 -8.38 -8.95 3.91
C GLY A 131 -7.12 -9.36 3.16
N ALA A 132 -7.19 -9.22 1.83
CA ALA A 132 -6.14 -9.69 0.93
C ALA A 132 -4.85 -8.84 1.00
N SER A 133 -4.95 -7.56 1.29
CA SER A 133 -3.80 -6.66 1.45
C SER A 133 -2.99 -7.00 2.69
N VAL A 134 -3.65 -7.28 3.83
CA VAL A 134 -2.99 -7.71 5.07
C VAL A 134 -2.34 -9.09 4.89
N LYS A 135 -3.04 -10.02 4.25
CA LYS A 135 -2.48 -11.34 3.91
C LYS A 135 -1.22 -11.22 3.05
N LYS A 136 -1.22 -10.29 2.09
CA LYS A 136 -0.02 -10.02 1.26
C LYS A 136 1.17 -9.58 2.09
N ARG A 137 0.96 -8.70 3.10
CA ARG A 137 2.01 -8.31 4.04
C ARG A 137 2.53 -9.52 4.82
N GLU A 138 1.62 -10.35 5.35
CA GLU A 138 1.99 -11.55 6.11
C GLU A 138 2.79 -12.54 5.27
N ASP A 139 2.40 -12.77 4.02
CA ASP A 139 3.13 -13.66 3.11
C ASP A 139 4.57 -13.15 2.86
N VAL A 140 4.72 -11.83 2.67
CA VAL A 140 6.06 -11.22 2.49
C VAL A 140 6.89 -11.34 3.77
N HIS A 141 6.30 -11.13 4.95
CA HIS A 141 6.99 -11.29 6.23
C HIS A 141 7.37 -12.76 6.51
N LYS A 142 6.48 -13.72 6.23
CA LYS A 142 6.78 -15.16 6.32
C LYS A 142 7.93 -15.56 5.40
N MET A 143 7.94 -15.04 4.17
CA MET A 143 9.05 -15.29 3.23
C MET A 143 10.35 -14.71 3.76
N ALA A 144 10.35 -13.51 4.32
CA ALA A 144 11.54 -12.90 4.91
C ALA A 144 12.05 -13.68 6.13
N GLU A 145 11.15 -14.18 6.96
CA GLU A 145 11.47 -14.99 8.14
C GLU A 145 12.06 -16.36 7.74
N ALA A 146 11.46 -17.02 6.76
CA ALA A 146 11.99 -18.29 6.24
C ALA A 146 13.43 -18.19 5.68
N HIS A 147 13.80 -17.02 5.15
CA HIS A 147 15.13 -16.76 4.62
C HIS A 147 16.05 -15.99 5.60
N ARG A 148 15.69 -15.92 6.87
CA ARG A 148 16.45 -15.17 7.89
C ARG A 148 17.90 -15.61 8.00
N ALA A 149 18.21 -16.86 7.75
CA ALA A 149 19.57 -17.40 7.76
C ALA A 149 20.50 -16.71 6.74
N PHE A 150 19.97 -16.13 5.66
CA PHE A 150 20.73 -15.42 4.63
C PHE A 150 20.85 -13.90 4.87
N ALA A 151 20.44 -13.40 6.02
CA ALA A 151 20.51 -11.98 6.36
C ALA A 151 21.95 -11.43 6.34
N HIS A 152 22.97 -12.28 6.56
CA HIS A 152 24.38 -11.91 6.52
C HIS A 152 24.89 -11.58 5.10
N TYR A 153 24.17 -11.93 4.04
CA TYR A 153 24.45 -11.52 2.65
C TYR A 153 23.94 -10.11 2.32
N ARG A 154 23.56 -9.35 3.33
CA ARG A 154 23.12 -7.96 3.23
C ARG A 154 24.34 -7.04 3.12
N TRP A 155 24.61 -6.51 1.93
CA TRP A 155 25.55 -5.43 1.66
C TRP A 155 24.95 -4.43 0.68
#